data_cc53e5c63362468a86d80a8ac9ec41e6
#
_entry.id   cc53e5c63362468a86d80a8ac9ec41e6
#
_cell.length_a   1.000
_cell.length_b   1.000
_cell.length_c   1.000
_cell.angle_alpha   90.00
_cell.angle_beta   90.00
_cell.angle_gamma   90.00
#
_symmetry.space_group_name_H-M   'P 1'
#
loop_
_entity.id
_entity.type
_entity.pdbx_description
1 polymer ?
#
loop_
_entity_poly.entity_id
_entity_poly.type
_entity_poly.pdbx_seq_one_letter_code
_entity_poly.pdbx_strand_id
1 'polypeptide(L)'
;MKSFPERTEDLQLLSLRTTESEIHEFLATIGQSSKRGLQKDFIGQFGVGLLSCFIVSDEVVVVTRSVKVKTQPAFEWRGKQDGTYSIQTLGSDLPFGTQVYLLCKPGFEEYFERETLCNLVNKFGGLLPVPLRFLEGESTELLNPEPAPWNRTYKSKAQERNTFLDFGKKLFETSFLDAIPVNLRHR
;
A
#
# COMPACT_ATOMS: atom_id res chain seq x y z
N MET A 1 -13.94 20.33 -17.74
CA MET A 1 -14.15 19.25 -16.76
C MET A 1 -14.04 17.94 -17.53
N LYS A 2 -12.87 17.29 -17.52
CA LYS A 2 -12.71 15.99 -18.18
C LYS A 2 -13.23 14.94 -17.21
N SER A 3 -14.28 14.22 -17.58
CA SER A 3 -14.79 13.08 -16.83
C SER A 3 -13.71 12.00 -16.75
N PHE A 4 -13.36 11.59 -15.55
CA PHE A 4 -12.56 10.38 -15.34
C PHE A 4 -13.35 9.19 -15.91
N PRO A 5 -12.67 8.22 -16.54
CA PRO A 5 -13.34 7.04 -17.07
C PRO A 5 -13.98 6.24 -15.93
N GLU A 6 -15.23 5.81 -16.13
CA GLU A 6 -16.12 5.15 -15.15
C GLU A 6 -15.73 3.72 -14.74
N ARG A 7 -14.52 3.26 -15.04
CA ARG A 7 -13.97 1.96 -14.60
C ARG A 7 -12.47 2.09 -14.34
N THR A 8 -12.15 2.63 -13.20
CA THR A 8 -10.83 2.46 -12.58
C THR A 8 -11.05 1.76 -11.25
N GLU A 9 -10.52 0.58 -11.11
CA GLU A 9 -10.46 -0.09 -9.81
C GLU A 9 -9.47 0.68 -8.95
N ASP A 10 -10.01 1.43 -7.97
CA ASP A 10 -9.25 2.36 -7.15
C ASP A 10 -8.50 1.61 -6.07
N LEU A 11 -7.19 1.45 -6.23
CA LEU A 11 -6.28 1.04 -5.15
C LEU A 11 -5.93 2.29 -4.33
N GLN A 12 -6.63 2.53 -3.23
CA GLN A 12 -6.31 3.62 -2.30
C GLN A 12 -5.16 3.24 -1.38
N LEU A 13 -3.96 3.71 -1.68
CA LEU A 13 -2.80 3.65 -0.80
C LEU A 13 -2.74 4.92 0.08
N LEU A 14 -3.34 4.84 1.26
CA LEU A 14 -3.36 5.89 2.27
C LEU A 14 -1.99 6.00 2.97
N SER A 15 -1.04 6.80 2.48
CA SER A 15 0.09 7.27 3.31
C SER A 15 1.08 8.24 2.67
N LEU A 16 0.75 9.03 1.68
CA LEU A 16 1.64 10.11 1.26
C LEU A 16 1.07 11.46 1.73
N ARG A 17 1.69 12.03 2.77
CA ARG A 17 1.45 13.42 3.21
C ARG A 17 2.39 14.32 2.40
N THR A 18 2.11 14.50 1.10
CA THR A 18 3.10 14.97 0.16
C THR A 18 2.83 16.43 -0.22
N THR A 19 3.84 17.28 -0.08
CA THR A 19 3.88 18.64 -0.61
C THR A 19 4.37 18.62 -2.05
N GLU A 20 4.21 19.71 -2.81
CA GLU A 20 4.67 19.80 -4.20
C GLU A 20 6.17 19.48 -4.35
N SER A 21 7.00 20.02 -3.45
CA SER A 21 8.44 19.74 -3.43
C SER A 21 8.76 18.27 -3.15
N GLU A 22 7.98 17.63 -2.27
CA GLU A 22 8.11 16.20 -2.00
C GLU A 22 7.67 15.34 -3.19
N ILE A 23 6.69 15.80 -4.00
CA ILE A 23 6.29 15.12 -5.25
C ILE A 23 7.47 15.12 -6.24
N HIS A 24 8.11 16.27 -6.46
CA HIS A 24 9.28 16.35 -7.33
C HIS A 24 10.43 15.49 -6.82
N GLU A 25 10.70 15.52 -5.52
CA GLU A 25 11.81 14.79 -4.92
C GLU A 25 11.58 13.27 -4.91
N PHE A 26 10.37 12.81 -4.60
CA PHE A 26 10.12 11.39 -4.26
C PHE A 26 9.39 10.60 -5.33
N LEU A 27 8.50 11.23 -6.11
CA LEU A 27 7.81 10.55 -7.22
C LEU A 27 8.62 10.64 -8.50
N ALA A 28 9.35 11.74 -8.71
CA ALA A 28 10.17 11.96 -9.90
C ALA A 28 11.58 11.35 -9.81
N THR A 29 12.04 10.96 -8.61
CA THR A 29 13.40 10.43 -8.41
C THR A 29 13.34 8.99 -7.87
N ILE A 30 13.83 8.07 -8.68
CA ILE A 30 13.89 6.63 -8.31
C ILE A 30 14.79 6.45 -7.09
N GLY A 31 14.28 5.71 -6.08
CA GLY A 31 15.08 5.32 -4.90
C GLY A 31 15.22 6.41 -3.84
N GLN A 32 14.60 7.58 -4.01
CA GLN A 32 14.51 8.57 -2.93
C GLN A 32 13.21 8.38 -2.12
N SER A 33 13.33 8.46 -0.81
CA SER A 33 12.20 8.42 0.11
C SER A 33 12.46 9.40 1.25
N SER A 34 11.50 10.30 1.49
CA SER A 34 11.50 11.22 2.65
C SER A 34 11.52 10.49 3.99
N LYS A 35 11.30 9.17 3.95
CA LYS A 35 11.19 8.32 5.12
C LYS A 35 12.51 7.68 5.54
N ARG A 36 13.61 7.91 4.80
CA ARG A 36 14.95 7.50 5.20
C ARG A 36 15.34 8.21 6.49
N GLY A 37 15.42 7.46 7.58
CA GLY A 37 15.78 7.98 8.92
C GLY A 37 14.61 8.38 9.81
N LEU A 38 13.34 8.33 9.35
CA LEU A 38 12.17 8.47 10.18
C LEU A 38 11.76 7.08 10.68
N GLN A 39 11.82 6.90 12.00
CA GLN A 39 11.66 5.59 12.65
C GLN A 39 10.24 5.02 12.55
N LYS A 40 10.20 3.69 12.47
CA LYS A 40 9.18 2.69 12.88
C LYS A 40 7.76 2.75 12.32
N ASP A 41 7.24 3.89 11.86
CA ASP A 41 5.82 4.01 11.51
C ASP A 41 5.53 3.93 9.99
N PHE A 42 6.55 3.69 9.16
CA PHE A 42 6.43 3.67 7.72
C PHE A 42 6.77 2.30 7.12
N ILE A 43 5.85 1.77 6.30
CA ILE A 43 6.03 0.50 5.59
C ILE A 43 7.05 0.65 4.45
N GLY A 44 6.99 1.76 3.70
CA GLY A 44 7.88 2.02 2.57
C GLY A 44 9.13 2.80 2.98
N GLN A 45 10.31 2.20 2.84
CA GLN A 45 11.60 2.81 3.21
C GLN A 45 12.48 3.15 2.01
N PHE A 46 12.27 2.50 0.85
CA PHE A 46 13.21 2.52 -0.27
C PHE A 46 12.75 3.37 -1.46
N GLY A 47 11.51 3.87 -1.48
CA GLY A 47 10.96 4.69 -2.57
C GLY A 47 10.75 3.95 -3.90
N VAL A 48 10.75 2.61 -3.90
CA VAL A 48 10.59 1.79 -5.11
C VAL A 48 9.20 1.20 -5.28
N GLY A 49 8.32 1.31 -4.28
CA GLY A 49 7.00 0.68 -4.31
C GLY A 49 6.13 1.14 -5.48
N LEU A 50 6.16 2.44 -5.80
CA LEU A 50 5.39 2.99 -6.91
C LEU A 50 5.84 2.46 -8.28
N LEU A 51 7.12 2.12 -8.42
CA LEU A 51 7.66 1.60 -9.69
C LEU A 51 7.09 0.24 -10.05
N SER A 52 6.68 -0.56 -9.06
CA SER A 52 6.05 -1.86 -9.32
C SER A 52 4.69 -1.71 -10.03
N CYS A 53 4.02 -0.57 -9.91
CA CYS A 53 2.78 -0.28 -10.60
C CYS A 53 2.95 -0.29 -12.14
N PHE A 54 4.14 0.05 -12.64
CA PHE A 54 4.44 0.02 -14.07
C PHE A 54 4.54 -1.41 -14.65
N ILE A 55 4.51 -2.44 -13.83
CA ILE A 55 4.40 -3.82 -14.31
C ILE A 55 3.04 -4.02 -14.98
N VAL A 56 1.97 -3.52 -14.36
CA VAL A 56 0.57 -3.73 -14.76
C VAL A 56 -0.07 -2.52 -15.44
N SER A 57 0.63 -1.38 -15.49
CA SER A 57 0.12 -0.12 -16.03
C SER A 57 1.19 0.64 -16.81
N ASP A 58 0.85 1.23 -17.95
CA ASP A 58 1.77 2.08 -18.73
C ASP A 58 1.84 3.52 -18.18
N GLU A 59 0.78 3.94 -17.51
CA GLU A 59 0.69 5.23 -16.86
C GLU A 59 0.16 5.07 -15.43
N VAL A 60 0.83 5.71 -14.48
CA VAL A 60 0.42 5.76 -13.08
C VAL A 60 0.02 7.19 -12.75
N VAL A 61 -1.19 7.38 -12.24
CA VAL A 61 -1.68 8.69 -11.80
C VAL A 61 -1.77 8.70 -10.29
N VAL A 62 -1.14 9.70 -9.66
CA VAL A 62 -1.20 9.90 -8.21
C VAL A 62 -1.87 11.24 -7.93
N VAL A 63 -3.00 11.22 -7.27
CA VAL A 63 -3.69 12.41 -6.78
C VAL A 63 -3.45 12.49 -5.28
N THR A 64 -2.89 13.60 -4.81
CA THR A 64 -2.53 13.73 -3.39
C THR A 64 -2.84 15.12 -2.85
N ARG A 65 -3.34 15.18 -1.61
CA ARG A 65 -3.50 16.41 -0.84
C ARG A 65 -2.97 16.24 0.56
N SER A 66 -2.04 17.13 0.94
CA SER A 66 -1.34 17.05 2.22
C SER A 66 -2.24 17.46 3.40
N VAL A 67 -2.23 16.66 4.47
CA VAL A 67 -2.83 17.05 5.76
C VAL A 67 -1.95 17.99 6.57
N LYS A 68 -0.63 18.07 6.27
CA LYS A 68 0.31 18.94 6.99
C LYS A 68 0.08 20.41 6.67
N VAL A 69 -0.26 20.71 5.41
CA VAL A 69 -0.50 22.07 4.94
C VAL A 69 -1.91 22.14 4.36
N LYS A 70 -2.88 22.37 5.24
CA LYS A 70 -4.31 22.35 4.89
C LYS A 70 -4.73 23.39 3.84
N THR A 71 -3.95 24.46 3.69
CA THR A 71 -4.18 25.53 2.70
C THR A 71 -3.62 25.19 1.32
N GLN A 72 -2.80 24.15 1.19
CA GLN A 72 -2.30 23.71 -0.12
C GLN A 72 -3.41 23.05 -0.94
N PRO A 73 -3.43 23.30 -2.27
CA PRO A 73 -4.28 22.57 -3.18
C PRO A 73 -3.86 21.09 -3.26
N ALA A 74 -4.69 20.27 -3.88
CA ALA A 74 -4.30 18.93 -4.29
C ALA A 74 -3.41 19.00 -5.54
N PHE A 75 -2.61 17.97 -5.73
CA PHE A 75 -1.75 17.81 -6.90
C PHE A 75 -2.03 16.48 -7.58
N GLU A 76 -1.96 16.49 -8.90
CA GLU A 76 -1.94 15.29 -9.73
C GLU A 76 -0.54 15.12 -10.30
N TRP A 77 0.06 13.97 -10.08
CA TRP A 77 1.27 13.52 -10.73
C TRP A 77 0.91 12.38 -11.70
N ARG A 78 1.41 12.47 -12.94
CA ARG A 78 1.28 11.41 -13.94
C ARG A 78 2.65 10.99 -14.39
N GLY A 79 3.00 9.73 -14.15
CA GLY A 79 4.25 9.15 -14.60
C GLY A 79 4.02 8.07 -15.64
N LYS A 80 4.97 7.95 -16.56
CA LYS A 80 4.99 6.92 -17.60
C LYS A 80 6.19 6.00 -17.44
N GLN A 81 6.11 4.83 -18.06
CA GLN A 81 7.16 3.82 -18.00
C GLN A 81 8.48 4.29 -18.63
N ASP A 82 8.44 5.23 -19.58
CA ASP A 82 9.62 5.83 -20.20
C ASP A 82 10.39 6.83 -19.31
N GLY A 83 9.90 7.03 -18.07
CA GLY A 83 10.49 7.96 -17.11
C GLY A 83 10.01 9.40 -17.24
N THR A 84 9.14 9.71 -18.21
CA THR A 84 8.53 11.04 -18.31
C THR A 84 7.40 11.20 -17.29
N TYR A 85 7.23 12.41 -16.79
CA TYR A 85 6.13 12.73 -15.89
C TYR A 85 5.62 14.16 -16.06
N SER A 86 4.42 14.42 -15.57
CA SER A 86 3.84 15.76 -15.45
C SER A 86 3.23 15.94 -14.05
N ILE A 87 3.20 17.20 -13.59
CA ILE A 87 2.53 17.59 -12.35
C ILE A 87 1.52 18.68 -12.69
N GLN A 88 0.30 18.55 -12.15
CA GLN A 88 -0.76 19.53 -12.28
C GLN A 88 -1.33 19.87 -10.91
N THR A 89 -1.54 21.16 -10.65
CA THR A 89 -2.27 21.63 -9.47
C THR A 89 -3.77 21.45 -9.69
N LEU A 90 -4.44 20.82 -8.72
CA LEU A 90 -5.90 20.66 -8.70
C LEU A 90 -6.54 21.62 -7.70
N GLY A 91 -7.88 21.60 -7.60
CA GLY A 91 -8.62 22.38 -6.60
C GLY A 91 -8.35 21.94 -5.17
N SER A 92 -8.76 22.78 -4.21
CA SER A 92 -8.63 22.48 -2.77
C SER A 92 -9.87 21.82 -2.15
N ASP A 93 -10.83 21.42 -2.95
CA ASP A 93 -12.07 20.73 -2.59
C ASP A 93 -11.92 19.19 -2.51
N LEU A 94 -10.78 18.65 -2.97
CA LEU A 94 -10.48 17.23 -2.88
C LEU A 94 -10.18 16.81 -1.43
N PRO A 95 -10.52 15.56 -1.04
CA PRO A 95 -10.23 15.05 0.30
C PRO A 95 -8.72 14.97 0.56
N PHE A 96 -8.34 15.04 1.85
CA PHE A 96 -6.96 14.80 2.26
C PHE A 96 -6.60 13.32 2.10
N GLY A 97 -5.40 13.07 1.61
CA GLY A 97 -4.89 11.72 1.39
C GLY A 97 -4.21 11.58 0.04
N THR A 98 -4.02 10.33 -0.37
CA THR A 98 -3.42 9.99 -1.65
C THR A 98 -4.21 8.89 -2.31
N GLN A 99 -4.49 9.06 -3.59
CA GLN A 99 -5.12 8.10 -4.48
C GLN A 99 -4.15 7.75 -5.60
N VAL A 100 -4.03 6.47 -5.92
CA VAL A 100 -3.21 5.97 -7.02
C VAL A 100 -4.13 5.28 -8.01
N TYR A 101 -4.09 5.72 -9.25
CA TYR A 101 -4.89 5.16 -10.34
C TYR A 101 -3.98 4.42 -11.30
N LEU A 102 -4.36 3.22 -11.65
CA LEU A 102 -3.66 2.37 -12.59
C LEU A 102 -4.58 2.04 -13.77
N LEU A 103 -4.12 2.29 -14.98
CA LEU A 103 -4.79 1.85 -16.18
C LEU A 103 -4.24 0.47 -16.56
N CYS A 104 -5.09 -0.55 -16.47
CA CYS A 104 -4.69 -1.92 -16.76
C CYS A 104 -4.12 -2.06 -18.17
N LYS A 105 -2.93 -2.66 -18.28
CA LYS A 105 -2.34 -3.06 -19.57
C LYS A 105 -3.06 -4.26 -20.13
N PRO A 106 -3.17 -4.37 -21.48
CA PRO A 106 -3.62 -5.62 -22.11
C PRO A 106 -2.77 -6.82 -21.68
N GLY A 107 -3.44 -7.88 -21.23
CA GLY A 107 -2.81 -9.11 -20.75
C GLY A 107 -2.46 -9.12 -19.25
N PHE A 108 -2.86 -8.09 -18.51
CA PHE A 108 -2.65 -8.00 -17.05
C PHE A 108 -3.98 -7.87 -16.29
N GLU A 109 -5.11 -8.13 -16.93
CA GLU A 109 -6.46 -7.98 -16.39
C GLU A 109 -6.66 -8.84 -15.13
N GLU A 110 -6.03 -10.01 -15.07
CA GLU A 110 -6.10 -10.91 -13.91
C GLU A 110 -5.64 -10.28 -12.60
N TYR A 111 -4.71 -9.29 -12.66
CA TYR A 111 -4.20 -8.60 -11.47
C TYR A 111 -5.20 -7.58 -10.91
N PHE A 112 -6.24 -7.24 -11.67
CA PHE A 112 -7.32 -6.34 -11.25
C PHE A 112 -8.58 -7.09 -10.83
N GLU A 113 -8.59 -8.42 -10.96
CA GLU A 113 -9.69 -9.24 -10.49
C GLU A 113 -9.71 -9.32 -8.96
N ARG A 114 -10.91 -9.25 -8.39
CA ARG A 114 -11.12 -9.29 -6.94
C ARG A 114 -10.42 -10.48 -6.25
N GLU A 115 -10.56 -11.67 -6.82
CA GLU A 115 -9.98 -12.89 -6.25
C GLU A 115 -8.45 -12.80 -6.19
N THR A 116 -7.82 -12.37 -7.28
CA THR A 116 -6.36 -12.19 -7.37
C THR A 116 -5.88 -11.12 -6.39
N LEU A 117 -6.56 -9.97 -6.31
CA LEU A 117 -6.23 -8.90 -5.37
C LEU A 117 -6.35 -9.37 -3.90
N CYS A 118 -7.43 -10.06 -3.55
CA CYS A 118 -7.61 -10.61 -2.21
C CYS A 118 -6.51 -11.62 -1.86
N ASN A 119 -6.14 -12.50 -2.79
CA ASN A 119 -5.06 -13.47 -2.59
C ASN A 119 -3.70 -12.79 -2.41
N LEU A 120 -3.38 -11.77 -3.22
CA LEU A 120 -2.15 -11.00 -3.09
C LEU A 120 -2.08 -10.24 -1.75
N VAL A 121 -3.19 -9.61 -1.35
CA VAL A 121 -3.27 -8.93 -0.05
C VAL A 121 -3.11 -9.92 1.10
N ASN A 122 -3.77 -11.07 1.07
CA ASN A 122 -3.62 -12.10 2.10
C ASN A 122 -2.18 -12.61 2.20
N LYS A 123 -1.52 -12.80 1.06
CA LYS A 123 -0.14 -13.32 1.00
C LYS A 123 0.90 -12.30 1.46
N PHE A 124 0.78 -11.05 1.03
CA PHE A 124 1.82 -10.02 1.21
C PHE A 124 1.41 -8.91 2.18
N GLY A 125 0.13 -8.65 2.33
CA GLY A 125 -0.42 -7.56 3.12
C GLY A 125 -1.12 -7.98 4.41
N GLY A 126 -1.40 -9.27 4.58
CA GLY A 126 -2.19 -9.79 5.72
C GLY A 126 -1.59 -9.50 7.10
N LEU A 127 -0.27 -9.25 7.17
CA LEU A 127 0.45 -8.96 8.43
C LEU A 127 0.80 -7.48 8.61
N LEU A 128 0.39 -6.62 7.70
CA LEU A 128 0.64 -5.18 7.80
C LEU A 128 -0.13 -4.60 9.00
N PRO A 129 0.48 -3.64 9.73
CA PRO A 129 -0.14 -3.02 10.91
C PRO A 129 -1.21 -1.98 10.55
N VAL A 130 -1.53 -1.83 9.27
CA VAL A 130 -2.55 -0.91 8.76
C VAL A 130 -3.72 -1.68 8.17
N PRO A 131 -4.97 -1.20 8.32
CA PRO A 131 -6.12 -1.86 7.74
C PRO A 131 -6.09 -1.76 6.21
N LEU A 132 -6.18 -2.91 5.54
CA LEU A 132 -6.36 -3.01 4.10
C LEU A 132 -7.81 -3.33 3.80
N ARG A 133 -8.47 -2.48 3.03
CA ARG A 133 -9.88 -2.64 2.67
C ARG A 133 -10.01 -2.77 1.16
N PHE A 134 -10.82 -3.71 0.75
CA PHE A 134 -11.30 -3.82 -0.62
C PHE A 134 -12.63 -3.08 -0.72
N LEU A 135 -12.74 -2.18 -1.69
CA LEU A 135 -13.95 -1.42 -1.97
C LEU A 135 -14.49 -1.82 -3.34
N GLU A 136 -15.75 -2.17 -3.42
CA GLU A 136 -16.44 -2.50 -4.66
C GLU A 136 -17.83 -1.87 -4.62
N GLY A 137 -18.04 -0.80 -5.38
CA GLY A 137 -19.25 0.02 -5.28
C GLY A 137 -19.43 0.56 -3.86
N GLU A 138 -20.53 0.22 -3.20
CA GLU A 138 -20.83 0.61 -1.81
C GLU A 138 -20.32 -0.41 -0.78
N SER A 139 -19.81 -1.55 -1.23
CA SER A 139 -19.31 -2.61 -0.35
C SER A 139 -17.88 -2.33 0.09
N THR A 140 -17.59 -2.60 1.36
CA THR A 140 -16.25 -2.47 1.94
C THR A 140 -15.92 -3.72 2.75
N GLU A 141 -14.84 -4.41 2.39
CA GLU A 141 -14.36 -5.59 3.08
C GLU A 141 -12.97 -5.34 3.68
N LEU A 142 -12.76 -5.73 4.95
CA LEU A 142 -11.44 -5.67 5.59
C LEU A 142 -10.68 -6.96 5.29
N LEU A 143 -9.57 -6.84 4.54
CA LEU A 143 -8.80 -7.99 4.06
C LEU A 143 -7.78 -8.51 5.08
N ASN A 144 -7.34 -7.70 6.06
CA ASN A 144 -6.41 -8.10 7.11
C ASN A 144 -6.99 -7.83 8.51
N PRO A 145 -8.07 -8.53 8.91
CA PRO A 145 -8.79 -8.23 10.15
C PRO A 145 -8.01 -8.56 11.42
N GLU A 146 -7.04 -9.45 11.34
CA GLU A 146 -6.31 -9.92 12.49
C GLU A 146 -4.87 -9.38 12.53
N PRO A 147 -4.41 -8.90 13.70
CA PRO A 147 -3.02 -8.50 13.86
C PRO A 147 -2.09 -9.72 13.74
N ALA A 148 -0.87 -9.46 13.30
CA ALA A 148 0.17 -10.49 13.22
C ALA A 148 0.33 -11.23 14.56
N PRO A 149 0.63 -12.53 14.59
CA PRO A 149 0.72 -13.32 15.82
C PRO A 149 1.63 -12.68 16.88
N TRP A 150 2.76 -12.11 16.49
CA TRP A 150 3.69 -11.43 17.41
C TRP A 150 3.21 -10.09 17.96
N ASN A 151 2.12 -9.55 17.43
CA ASN A 151 1.48 -8.31 17.91
C ASN A 151 0.23 -8.59 18.77
N ARG A 152 -0.07 -9.87 19.05
CA ARG A 152 -1.23 -10.28 19.86
C ARG A 152 -0.84 -10.46 21.33
N THR A 153 -1.82 -10.30 22.20
CA THR A 153 -1.68 -10.63 23.63
C THR A 153 -2.27 -12.01 23.89
N TYR A 154 -1.52 -12.86 24.58
CA TYR A 154 -1.92 -14.25 24.86
C TYR A 154 -2.17 -14.48 26.35
N LYS A 155 -3.17 -15.31 26.66
CA LYS A 155 -3.50 -15.69 28.05
C LYS A 155 -2.49 -16.72 28.63
N SER A 156 -1.84 -17.49 27.76
CA SER A 156 -0.85 -18.48 28.17
C SER A 156 0.19 -18.73 27.05
N LYS A 157 1.37 -19.24 27.45
CA LYS A 157 2.42 -19.65 26.51
C LYS A 157 1.97 -20.78 25.57
N ALA A 158 1.06 -21.65 26.03
CA ALA A 158 0.51 -22.72 25.21
C ALA A 158 -0.37 -22.15 24.09
N GLN A 159 -1.21 -21.15 24.40
CA GLN A 159 -2.01 -20.45 23.39
C GLN A 159 -1.13 -19.72 22.38
N GLU A 160 -0.11 -19.00 22.86
CA GLU A 160 0.87 -18.33 22.01
C GLU A 160 1.52 -19.32 21.04
N ARG A 161 2.11 -20.41 21.57
CA ARG A 161 2.75 -21.45 20.78
C ARG A 161 1.81 -22.03 19.71
N ASN A 162 0.60 -22.40 20.08
CA ASN A 162 -0.37 -22.96 19.14
C ASN A 162 -0.73 -21.98 18.03
N THR A 163 -0.93 -20.69 18.37
CA THR A 163 -1.21 -19.64 17.37
C THR A 163 -0.07 -19.51 16.37
N PHE A 164 1.19 -19.55 16.82
CA PHE A 164 2.34 -19.50 15.90
C PHE A 164 2.45 -20.75 15.02
N LEU A 165 2.16 -21.94 15.56
CA LEU A 165 2.15 -23.17 14.79
C LEU A 165 1.05 -23.17 13.71
N ASP A 166 -0.15 -22.74 14.08
CA ASP A 166 -1.28 -22.62 13.14
C ASP A 166 -0.99 -21.57 12.05
N PHE A 167 -0.38 -20.45 12.44
CA PHE A 167 0.04 -19.44 11.51
C PHE A 167 1.11 -19.96 10.52
N GLY A 168 2.12 -20.64 11.03
CA GLY A 168 3.16 -21.26 10.21
C GLY A 168 2.58 -22.31 9.25
N LYS A 169 1.68 -23.16 9.74
CA LYS A 169 0.98 -24.15 8.93
C LYS A 169 0.19 -23.52 7.78
N LYS A 170 -0.53 -22.43 8.06
CA LYS A 170 -1.32 -21.70 7.06
C LYS A 170 -0.44 -21.03 6.02
N LEU A 171 0.69 -20.41 6.46
CA LEU A 171 1.56 -19.63 5.58
C LEU A 171 2.43 -20.50 4.67
N PHE A 172 2.94 -21.63 5.21
CA PHE A 172 3.91 -22.51 4.52
C PHE A 172 3.28 -23.81 4.04
N GLU A 173 2.00 -24.02 4.26
CA GLU A 173 1.25 -25.24 3.88
C GLU A 173 1.90 -26.53 4.40
N THR A 174 2.61 -26.42 5.54
CA THR A 174 3.32 -27.53 6.17
C THR A 174 3.13 -27.52 7.68
N SER A 175 3.35 -28.67 8.34
CA SER A 175 3.25 -28.78 9.79
C SER A 175 4.59 -28.58 10.45
N PHE A 176 4.61 -27.83 11.55
CA PHE A 176 5.79 -27.57 12.36
C PHE A 176 5.68 -28.29 13.71
N LEU A 177 6.81 -28.77 14.23
CA LEU A 177 6.87 -29.42 15.54
C LEU A 177 6.83 -28.40 16.67
N ASP A 178 7.49 -27.24 16.45
CA ASP A 178 7.56 -26.17 17.44
C ASP A 178 7.77 -24.79 16.81
N ALA A 179 7.48 -23.75 17.60
CA ALA A 179 7.73 -22.36 17.26
C ALA A 179 8.61 -21.74 18.36
N ILE A 180 9.84 -21.36 18.00
CA ILE A 180 10.82 -20.81 18.94
C ILE A 180 10.90 -19.29 18.71
N PRO A 181 10.58 -18.45 19.73
CA PRO A 181 10.72 -17.01 19.62
C PRO A 181 12.20 -16.61 19.55
N VAL A 182 12.56 -15.85 18.52
CA VAL A 182 13.89 -15.28 18.36
C VAL A 182 13.82 -13.77 18.60
N ASN A 183 14.48 -13.30 19.66
CA ASN A 183 14.61 -11.88 19.94
C ASN A 183 15.81 -11.33 19.15
N LEU A 184 15.54 -10.69 18.02
CA LEU A 184 16.55 -9.93 17.30
C LEU A 184 16.79 -8.63 18.08
N ARG A 185 17.89 -8.58 18.86
CA ARG A 185 18.36 -7.30 19.42
C ARG A 185 18.90 -6.48 18.24
N HIS A 186 18.19 -5.43 17.87
CA HIS A 186 18.76 -4.42 17.00
C HIS A 186 19.97 -3.80 17.73
N ARG A 187 21.16 -4.02 17.18
CA ARG A 187 22.37 -3.26 17.53
C ARG A 187 22.36 -1.94 16.79
#